data_cadfdf636fe63faa09ca36add65d911d
#
_entry.id   cadfdf636fe63faa09ca36add65d911d
#
_cell.length_a   1.000
_cell.length_b   1.000
_cell.length_c   1.000
_cell.angle_alpha   90.00
_cell.angle_beta   90.00
_cell.angle_gamma   90.00
#
_symmetry.space_group_name_H-M   'P 1'
#
loop_
_entity.id
_entity.type
_entity.pdbx_description
1 polymer ?
#
loop_
_entity_poly.entity_id
_entity_poly.type
_entity_poly.pdbx_seq_one_letter_code
_entity_poly.pdbx_strand_id
1 'polypeptide(L)'
;MKKYSVIFCFLLATVFVGVPSFFAFAGEQGTLGDSQVDYVFEERTGTLTLTGTGATPDYTPESLPPFAAHRSQIRTVQVEEGITGLGDNLLRQLTAVTDVQWPESLRTIGSNTFFHVAALQSIRIPAGVTGIGSYAFAACSSLTDIQFDNMAGSLQLGACAFIDCKALTAAQFPVGTGFGQYAVGY
;
A
#
# COMPACT_ATOMS: atom_id res chain seq x y z
N MET A 1 -19.43 -24.85 6.73
CA MET A 1 -18.48 -25.48 5.78
C MET A 1 -18.04 -24.38 4.82
N LYS A 2 -16.86 -23.82 5.01
CA LYS A 2 -16.30 -22.78 4.14
C LYS A 2 -15.76 -23.44 2.87
N LYS A 3 -16.32 -23.07 1.71
CA LYS A 3 -15.81 -23.52 0.40
C LYS A 3 -14.60 -22.69 0.05
N TYR A 4 -13.43 -23.30 0.06
CA TYR A 4 -12.23 -22.72 -0.54
C TYR A 4 -12.34 -22.90 -2.06
N SER A 5 -12.50 -21.76 -2.78
CA SER A 5 -12.43 -21.76 -4.24
C SER A 5 -10.98 -21.66 -4.65
N VAL A 6 -10.42 -22.77 -5.13
CA VAL A 6 -9.10 -22.79 -5.75
C VAL A 6 -9.28 -22.29 -7.18
N ILE A 7 -8.99 -21.04 -7.45
CA ILE A 7 -8.95 -20.50 -8.81
C ILE A 7 -7.55 -20.74 -9.37
N PHE A 8 -7.47 -21.66 -10.34
CA PHE A 8 -6.30 -21.87 -11.17
C PHE A 8 -6.13 -20.65 -12.08
N CYS A 9 -5.15 -19.80 -11.80
CA CYS A 9 -4.76 -18.72 -12.70
C CYS A 9 -3.88 -19.31 -13.82
N PHE A 10 -4.44 -19.41 -15.04
CA PHE A 10 -3.67 -19.73 -16.25
C PHE A 10 -2.80 -18.52 -16.61
N LEU A 11 -1.51 -18.56 -16.27
CA LEU A 11 -0.54 -17.64 -16.84
C LEU A 11 -0.28 -18.09 -18.30
N LEU A 12 -0.50 -17.21 -19.28
CA LEU A 12 -0.03 -17.40 -20.64
C LEU A 12 1.50 -17.44 -20.62
N ALA A 13 2.04 -18.64 -20.64
CA ALA A 13 3.46 -18.85 -20.81
C ALA A 13 3.82 -18.71 -22.28
N THR A 14 4.55 -17.66 -22.63
CA THR A 14 5.36 -17.63 -23.84
C THR A 14 6.43 -18.70 -23.71
N VAL A 15 6.47 -19.58 -24.71
CA VAL A 15 7.33 -20.75 -24.79
C VAL A 15 8.81 -20.38 -24.62
N PHE A 16 9.41 -20.74 -23.47
CA PHE A 16 10.84 -20.93 -23.34
C PHE A 16 11.09 -22.42 -23.06
N VAL A 17 11.69 -23.09 -24.06
CA VAL A 17 12.10 -24.51 -23.96
C VAL A 17 13.30 -24.60 -23.01
N GLY A 18 13.13 -25.29 -21.92
CA GLY A 18 14.24 -25.75 -21.09
C GLY A 18 14.01 -25.66 -19.59
N VAL A 19 13.77 -26.81 -18.98
CA VAL A 19 13.75 -27.17 -17.55
C VAL A 19 12.47 -26.85 -16.78
N PRO A 20 11.71 -27.85 -16.32
CA PRO A 20 10.58 -27.63 -15.42
C PRO A 20 11.11 -27.42 -13.99
N SER A 21 11.39 -26.18 -13.64
CA SER A 21 11.48 -25.83 -12.22
C SER A 21 10.06 -25.60 -11.73
N PHE A 22 9.45 -26.60 -11.15
CA PHE A 22 8.31 -26.43 -10.26
C PHE A 22 8.80 -25.62 -9.05
N PHE A 23 8.81 -24.32 -9.16
CA PHE A 23 8.85 -23.47 -7.98
C PHE A 23 7.48 -23.60 -7.31
N ALA A 24 7.42 -24.40 -6.26
CA ALA A 24 6.33 -24.29 -5.31
C ALA A 24 6.32 -22.82 -4.82
N PHE A 25 5.31 -22.07 -5.24
CA PHE A 25 5.06 -20.74 -4.72
C PHE A 25 4.71 -20.90 -3.23
N ALA A 26 5.72 -20.76 -2.36
CA ALA A 26 5.49 -20.67 -0.93
C ALA A 26 5.04 -19.24 -0.64
N GLY A 27 3.76 -18.96 -0.81
CA GLY A 27 3.18 -17.66 -0.58
C GLY A 27 1.66 -17.73 -0.39
N GLU A 28 1.11 -16.79 0.34
CA GLU A 28 -0.33 -16.62 0.48
C GLU A 28 -0.86 -15.73 -0.64
N GLN A 29 -1.98 -16.11 -1.24
CA GLN A 29 -2.64 -15.33 -2.30
C GLN A 29 -4.16 -15.39 -2.18
N GLY A 30 -4.83 -14.42 -2.74
CA GLY A 30 -6.29 -14.36 -2.75
C GLY A 30 -6.79 -13.03 -3.29
N THR A 31 -8.11 -12.85 -3.24
CA THR A 31 -8.78 -11.61 -3.62
C THR A 31 -9.11 -10.79 -2.38
N LEU A 32 -8.97 -9.48 -2.46
CA LEU A 32 -9.29 -8.56 -1.38
C LEU A 32 -10.82 -8.31 -1.34
N GLY A 33 -11.50 -8.98 -0.42
CA GLY A 33 -12.96 -8.86 -0.26
C GLY A 33 -13.72 -9.17 -1.55
N ASP A 34 -14.70 -8.33 -1.88
CA ASP A 34 -15.49 -8.42 -3.12
C ASP A 34 -14.93 -7.51 -4.24
N SER A 35 -13.68 -7.07 -4.16
CA SER A 35 -13.04 -6.20 -5.14
C SER A 35 -12.50 -6.99 -6.35
N GLN A 36 -11.99 -6.25 -7.35
CA GLN A 36 -11.25 -6.82 -8.47
C GLN A 36 -9.72 -6.74 -8.24
N VAL A 37 -9.30 -6.71 -6.99
CA VAL A 37 -7.90 -6.65 -6.60
C VAL A 37 -7.50 -7.94 -5.90
N ASP A 38 -6.49 -8.59 -6.44
CA ASP A 38 -5.87 -9.77 -5.88
C ASP A 38 -4.58 -9.39 -5.14
N TYR A 39 -4.17 -10.22 -4.19
CA TYR A 39 -2.89 -10.10 -3.52
C TYR A 39 -2.09 -11.38 -3.60
N VAL A 40 -0.78 -11.23 -3.63
CA VAL A 40 0.20 -12.32 -3.49
C VAL A 40 1.23 -11.86 -2.46
N PHE A 41 1.43 -12.66 -1.41
CA PHE A 41 2.53 -12.47 -0.47
C PHE A 41 3.57 -13.55 -0.67
N GLU A 42 4.78 -13.17 -1.07
CA GLU A 42 5.92 -14.06 -1.23
C GLU A 42 6.78 -14.05 0.04
N GLU A 43 6.72 -15.11 0.83
CA GLU A 43 7.43 -15.19 2.13
C GLU A 43 8.95 -15.07 2.00
N ARG A 44 9.53 -15.64 0.95
CA ARG A 44 10.99 -15.66 0.76
C ARG A 44 11.60 -14.28 0.57
N THR A 45 10.91 -13.39 -0.13
CA THR A 45 11.34 -12.01 -0.40
C THR A 45 10.75 -11.01 0.59
N GLY A 46 9.63 -11.38 1.24
CA GLY A 46 8.82 -10.47 2.03
C GLY A 46 8.06 -9.46 1.16
N THR A 47 7.72 -9.82 -0.07
CA THR A 47 7.03 -8.94 -1.01
C THR A 47 5.53 -9.21 -1.01
N LEU A 48 4.75 -8.17 -0.77
CA LEU A 48 3.30 -8.15 -0.98
C LEU A 48 3.03 -7.44 -2.30
N THR A 49 2.44 -8.16 -3.26
CA THR A 49 2.02 -7.61 -4.56
C THR A 49 0.50 -7.50 -4.61
N LEU A 50 -0.01 -6.36 -5.02
CA LEU A 50 -1.42 -6.10 -5.28
C LEU A 50 -1.60 -5.93 -6.79
N THR A 51 -2.52 -6.72 -7.38
CA THR A 51 -2.80 -6.73 -8.82
C THR A 51 -4.30 -6.59 -9.09
N GLY A 52 -4.66 -6.06 -10.24
CA GLY A 52 -6.08 -5.93 -10.62
C GLY A 52 -6.46 -4.51 -11.00
N THR A 53 -7.73 -4.16 -10.81
CA THR A 53 -8.26 -2.85 -11.24
C THR A 53 -9.19 -2.23 -10.20
N GLY A 54 -9.22 -0.88 -10.20
CA GLY A 54 -10.09 -0.12 -9.31
C GLY A 54 -9.49 0.13 -7.93
N ALA A 55 -10.34 0.34 -6.93
CA ALA A 55 -9.90 0.55 -5.56
C ALA A 55 -9.94 -0.75 -4.75
N THR A 56 -9.02 -0.88 -3.80
CA THR A 56 -9.09 -1.96 -2.81
C THR A 56 -10.22 -1.67 -1.81
N PRO A 57 -10.76 -2.68 -1.14
CA PRO A 57 -11.79 -2.48 -0.12
C PRO A 57 -11.21 -1.79 1.12
N ASP A 58 -12.10 -1.19 1.90
CA ASP A 58 -11.79 -0.69 3.22
C ASP A 58 -11.75 -1.82 4.24
N TYR A 59 -10.87 -1.70 5.20
CA TYR A 59 -10.75 -2.59 6.34
C TYR A 59 -10.95 -1.82 7.66
N THR A 60 -11.18 -2.55 8.74
CA THR A 60 -11.28 -1.98 10.08
C THR A 60 -10.27 -2.66 11.02
N PRO A 61 -10.00 -2.12 12.21
CA PRO A 61 -9.16 -2.81 13.18
C PRO A 61 -9.66 -4.22 13.56
N GLU A 62 -10.97 -4.47 13.40
CA GLU A 62 -11.63 -5.74 13.70
C GLU A 62 -11.74 -6.65 12.48
N SER A 63 -11.72 -6.08 11.27
CA SER A 63 -11.80 -6.80 9.99
C SER A 63 -10.56 -6.51 9.17
N LEU A 64 -9.52 -7.29 9.38
CA LEU A 64 -8.18 -7.08 8.79
C LEU A 64 -8.09 -7.68 7.38
N PRO A 65 -7.19 -7.14 6.52
CA PRO A 65 -6.89 -7.78 5.24
C PRO A 65 -6.34 -9.19 5.44
N PRO A 66 -6.55 -10.10 4.47
CA PRO A 66 -6.15 -11.51 4.62
C PRO A 66 -4.68 -11.69 4.98
N PHE A 67 -3.78 -10.92 4.36
CA PHE A 67 -2.33 -10.99 4.59
C PHE A 67 -1.87 -10.38 5.93
N ALA A 68 -2.79 -9.93 6.78
CA ALA A 68 -2.44 -9.24 8.03
C ALA A 68 -1.66 -10.13 9.03
N ALA A 69 -1.74 -11.45 8.91
CA ALA A 69 -0.94 -12.37 9.71
C ALA A 69 0.57 -12.23 9.46
N HIS A 70 0.96 -11.73 8.27
CA HIS A 70 2.34 -11.59 7.82
C HIS A 70 2.94 -10.19 8.02
N ARG A 71 2.30 -9.31 8.80
CA ARG A 71 2.70 -7.90 8.96
C ARG A 71 4.18 -7.67 9.28
N SER A 72 4.78 -8.53 10.09
CA SER A 72 6.19 -8.43 10.47
C SER A 72 7.15 -8.99 9.44
N GLN A 73 6.63 -9.66 8.41
CA GLN A 73 7.42 -10.29 7.34
C GLN A 73 7.39 -9.50 6.04
N ILE A 74 6.33 -8.70 5.82
CA ILE A 74 6.19 -7.87 4.62
C ILE A 74 7.18 -6.71 4.70
N ARG A 75 8.09 -6.64 3.72
CA ARG A 75 9.18 -5.65 3.61
C ARG A 75 8.99 -4.70 2.43
N THR A 76 8.42 -5.22 1.34
CA THR A 76 8.14 -4.48 0.12
C THR A 76 6.66 -4.61 -0.22
N VAL A 77 6.03 -3.51 -0.58
CA VAL A 77 4.68 -3.48 -1.14
C VAL A 77 4.78 -3.03 -2.59
N GLN A 78 4.29 -3.86 -3.51
CA GLN A 78 4.16 -3.54 -4.93
C GLN A 78 2.69 -3.39 -5.29
N VAL A 79 2.33 -2.23 -5.81
CA VAL A 79 0.97 -1.95 -6.29
C VAL A 79 1.04 -1.81 -7.80
N GLU A 80 0.38 -2.71 -8.53
CA GLU A 80 0.43 -2.79 -9.98
C GLU A 80 -0.52 -1.80 -10.65
N GLU A 81 -0.25 -1.52 -11.95
CA GLU A 81 -1.10 -0.67 -12.77
C GLU A 81 -2.55 -1.16 -12.85
N GLY A 82 -3.49 -0.22 -12.86
CA GLY A 82 -4.93 -0.47 -12.82
C GLY A 82 -5.54 -0.23 -11.45
N ILE A 83 -4.76 -0.28 -10.38
CA ILE A 83 -5.23 0.06 -9.03
C ILE A 83 -5.28 1.58 -8.90
N THR A 84 -6.47 2.09 -8.55
CA THR A 84 -6.73 3.54 -8.49
C THR A 84 -6.87 4.08 -7.08
N GLY A 85 -7.07 3.23 -6.10
CA GLY A 85 -7.20 3.65 -4.71
C GLY A 85 -6.80 2.54 -3.73
N LEU A 86 -6.18 2.93 -2.64
CA LEU A 86 -5.97 2.07 -1.49
C LEU A 86 -7.01 2.40 -0.43
N GLY A 87 -7.75 1.39 0.00
CA GLY A 87 -8.79 1.50 1.02
C GLY A 87 -8.24 1.78 2.42
N ASP A 88 -9.14 2.12 3.31
CA ASP A 88 -8.83 2.40 4.71
C ASP A 88 -8.21 1.18 5.41
N ASN A 89 -7.21 1.40 6.25
CA ASN A 89 -6.52 0.40 7.07
C ASN A 89 -5.83 -0.76 6.30
N LEU A 90 -5.74 -0.71 4.97
CA LEU A 90 -5.24 -1.83 4.15
C LEU A 90 -3.84 -2.30 4.56
N LEU A 91 -2.89 -1.39 4.67
CA LEU A 91 -1.46 -1.67 4.97
C LEU A 91 -1.07 -1.28 6.40
N ARG A 92 -2.07 -1.06 7.25
CA ARG A 92 -1.89 -0.67 8.64
C ARG A 92 -0.99 -1.64 9.39
N GLN A 93 -0.01 -1.07 10.14
CA GLN A 93 0.90 -1.83 11.00
C GLN A 93 1.81 -2.84 10.27
N LEU A 94 2.11 -2.62 9.00
CA LEU A 94 3.18 -3.33 8.29
C LEU A 94 4.54 -2.79 8.76
N THR A 95 4.92 -3.12 9.99
CA THR A 95 6.04 -2.48 10.70
C THR A 95 7.41 -2.74 10.10
N ALA A 96 7.55 -3.75 9.22
CA ALA A 96 8.79 -4.11 8.57
C ALA A 96 8.94 -3.54 7.13
N VAL A 97 7.90 -2.85 6.62
CA VAL A 97 7.93 -2.28 5.26
C VAL A 97 8.94 -1.14 5.19
N THR A 98 9.85 -1.26 4.23
CA THR A 98 10.87 -0.25 3.91
C THR A 98 10.75 0.32 2.51
N ASP A 99 10.02 -0.37 1.61
CA ASP A 99 9.86 0.03 0.21
C ASP A 99 8.41 -0.12 -0.25
N VAL A 100 7.94 0.87 -1.00
CA VAL A 100 6.60 0.88 -1.60
C VAL A 100 6.69 1.34 -3.05
N GLN A 101 6.23 0.49 -3.97
CA GLN A 101 6.20 0.75 -5.39
C GLN A 101 4.76 1.02 -5.84
N TRP A 102 4.56 2.18 -6.48
CA TRP A 102 3.25 2.70 -6.84
C TRP A 102 2.98 2.66 -8.33
N PRO A 103 1.70 2.45 -8.75
CA PRO A 103 1.29 2.64 -10.12
C PRO A 103 1.01 4.12 -10.43
N GLU A 104 1.13 4.51 -11.68
CA GLU A 104 0.72 5.84 -12.17
C GLU A 104 -0.82 6.02 -12.15
N SER A 105 -1.56 4.90 -12.13
CA SER A 105 -3.02 4.88 -12.01
C SER A 105 -3.55 5.29 -10.63
N LEU A 106 -2.71 5.34 -9.58
CA LEU A 106 -3.15 5.64 -8.21
C LEU A 106 -3.69 7.08 -8.08
N ARG A 107 -4.83 7.24 -7.41
CA ARG A 107 -5.53 8.51 -7.17
C ARG A 107 -5.72 8.82 -5.70
N THR A 108 -5.96 7.79 -4.88
CA THR A 108 -6.28 7.98 -3.47
C THR A 108 -5.55 6.98 -2.57
N ILE A 109 -5.16 7.46 -1.41
CA ILE A 109 -4.64 6.67 -0.29
C ILE A 109 -5.62 6.86 0.87
N GLY A 110 -6.26 5.80 1.32
CA GLY A 110 -7.29 5.82 2.36
C GLY A 110 -6.78 6.17 3.75
N SER A 111 -7.70 6.29 4.68
CA SER A 111 -7.39 6.61 6.08
C SER A 111 -6.66 5.44 6.76
N ASN A 112 -5.70 5.76 7.63
CA ASN A 112 -4.88 4.77 8.33
C ASN A 112 -4.16 3.75 7.44
N THR A 113 -4.08 3.94 6.13
CA THR A 113 -3.53 2.93 5.20
C THR A 113 -2.10 2.56 5.57
N PHE A 114 -1.25 3.52 5.92
CA PHE A 114 0.13 3.30 6.39
C PHE A 114 0.31 3.63 7.88
N PHE A 115 -0.76 3.61 8.66
CA PHE A 115 -0.65 3.87 10.09
C PHE A 115 0.36 2.92 10.75
N HIS A 116 1.35 3.50 11.44
CA HIS A 116 2.40 2.75 12.15
C HIS A 116 3.22 1.81 11.26
N VAL A 117 3.57 2.24 10.05
CA VAL A 117 4.58 1.59 9.20
C VAL A 117 5.94 2.12 9.61
N ALA A 118 6.45 1.60 10.73
CA ALA A 118 7.52 2.21 11.51
C ALA A 118 8.90 2.17 10.83
N ALA A 119 9.16 1.20 9.93
CA ALA A 119 10.45 1.06 9.25
C ALA A 119 10.58 1.89 7.95
N LEU A 120 9.49 2.49 7.47
CA LEU A 120 9.47 3.27 6.23
C LEU A 120 10.24 4.58 6.42
N GLN A 121 11.33 4.76 5.67
CA GLN A 121 12.20 5.94 5.80
C GLN A 121 11.88 7.05 4.80
N SER A 122 11.45 6.67 3.60
CA SER A 122 11.06 7.62 2.57
C SER A 122 9.86 7.08 1.80
N ILE A 123 9.05 8.01 1.25
CA ILE A 123 7.95 7.64 0.37
C ILE A 123 7.85 8.64 -0.78
N ARG A 124 7.67 8.11 -1.99
CA ARG A 124 7.37 8.89 -3.18
C ARG A 124 5.87 8.76 -3.47
N ILE A 125 5.18 9.87 -3.65
CA ILE A 125 3.75 9.93 -3.95
C ILE A 125 3.56 10.24 -5.44
N PRO A 126 2.92 9.35 -6.22
CA PRO A 126 2.72 9.54 -7.67
C PRO A 126 1.97 10.82 -8.01
N ALA A 127 2.24 11.36 -9.19
CA ALA A 127 1.65 12.61 -9.70
C ALA A 127 0.10 12.58 -9.77
N GLY A 128 -0.48 11.40 -9.92
CA GLY A 128 -1.93 11.19 -10.03
C GLY A 128 -2.67 11.25 -8.70
N VAL A 129 -1.98 11.20 -7.57
CA VAL A 129 -2.61 11.18 -6.23
C VAL A 129 -3.16 12.54 -5.89
N THR A 130 -4.46 12.61 -5.63
CA THR A 130 -5.19 13.83 -5.26
C THR A 130 -5.73 13.81 -3.84
N GLY A 131 -5.74 12.65 -3.18
CA GLY A 131 -6.25 12.49 -1.82
C GLY A 131 -5.42 11.54 -0.97
N ILE A 132 -5.08 11.99 0.23
CA ILE A 132 -4.47 11.18 1.29
C ILE A 132 -5.36 11.29 2.51
N GLY A 133 -5.88 10.18 2.99
CA GLY A 133 -6.86 10.11 4.07
C GLY A 133 -6.32 10.51 5.45
N SER A 134 -7.22 10.56 6.43
CA SER A 134 -6.87 10.88 7.80
C SER A 134 -5.98 9.79 8.41
N TYR A 135 -4.94 10.20 9.15
CA TYR A 135 -3.98 9.30 9.77
C TYR A 135 -3.25 8.36 8.78
N ALA A 136 -3.26 8.65 7.47
CA ALA A 136 -2.76 7.72 6.45
C ALA A 136 -1.31 7.29 6.70
N PHE A 137 -0.43 8.18 7.13
CA PHE A 137 0.97 7.91 7.48
C PHE A 137 1.28 8.21 8.95
N ALA A 138 0.26 8.27 9.80
CA ALA A 138 0.49 8.57 11.21
C ALA A 138 1.37 7.52 11.88
N ALA A 139 2.22 7.97 12.81
CA ALA A 139 3.17 7.14 13.54
C ALA A 139 4.19 6.36 12.66
N CYS A 140 4.48 6.84 11.43
CA CYS A 140 5.61 6.36 10.64
C CYS A 140 6.90 6.95 11.21
N SER A 141 7.39 6.38 12.31
CA SER A 141 8.42 6.99 13.17
C SER A 141 9.80 7.14 12.54
N SER A 142 10.10 6.35 11.49
CA SER A 142 11.37 6.45 10.74
C SER A 142 11.25 7.29 9.46
N LEU A 143 10.05 7.80 9.13
CA LEU A 143 9.83 8.56 7.90
C LEU A 143 10.56 9.91 7.98
N THR A 144 11.57 10.10 7.13
CA THR A 144 12.40 11.32 7.06
C THR A 144 12.11 12.16 5.82
N ASP A 145 11.58 11.54 4.75
CA ASP A 145 11.39 12.19 3.46
C ASP A 145 10.08 11.79 2.78
N ILE A 146 9.40 12.78 2.22
CA ILE A 146 8.21 12.60 1.39
C ILE A 146 8.43 13.35 0.10
N GLN A 147 8.37 12.63 -1.02
CA GLN A 147 8.54 13.18 -2.36
C GLN A 147 7.22 13.13 -3.12
N PHE A 148 6.80 14.25 -3.69
CA PHE A 148 5.63 14.35 -4.55
C PHE A 148 6.07 14.57 -6.00
N ASP A 149 5.63 13.70 -6.92
CA ASP A 149 5.99 13.82 -8.33
C ASP A 149 5.37 15.03 -9.02
N ASN A 150 4.25 15.52 -8.51
CA ASN A 150 3.58 16.70 -9.02
C ASN A 150 3.43 17.77 -7.95
N MET A 151 4.33 18.75 -7.96
CA MET A 151 4.30 19.88 -7.03
C MET A 151 3.31 20.99 -7.45
N ALA A 152 2.75 20.93 -8.66
CA ALA A 152 1.77 21.90 -9.17
C ALA A 152 0.31 21.42 -9.05
N GLY A 153 0.10 20.16 -8.64
CA GLY A 153 -1.23 19.57 -8.47
C GLY A 153 -1.93 20.01 -7.17
N SER A 154 -3.24 19.83 -7.13
CA SER A 154 -3.99 19.95 -5.89
C SER A 154 -4.01 18.62 -5.14
N LEU A 155 -3.65 18.64 -3.86
CA LEU A 155 -3.67 17.50 -2.98
C LEU A 155 -4.58 17.80 -1.78
N GLN A 156 -5.40 16.85 -1.35
CA GLN A 156 -6.16 16.95 -0.12
C GLN A 156 -5.56 16.01 0.93
N LEU A 157 -5.11 16.56 2.04
CA LEU A 157 -4.64 15.80 3.19
C LEU A 157 -5.73 15.73 4.25
N GLY A 158 -6.04 14.53 4.67
CA GLY A 158 -6.92 14.29 5.81
C GLY A 158 -6.32 14.76 7.14
N ALA A 159 -7.15 14.78 8.18
CA ALA A 159 -6.69 15.13 9.52
C ALA A 159 -5.58 14.19 10.01
N CYS A 160 -4.56 14.75 10.66
CA CYS A 160 -3.48 13.98 11.27
C CYS A 160 -2.73 13.03 10.29
N ALA A 161 -2.73 13.34 8.98
CA ALA A 161 -2.20 12.43 7.96
C ALA A 161 -0.74 12.00 8.24
N PHE A 162 0.09 12.89 8.82
CA PHE A 162 1.50 12.65 9.17
C PHE A 162 1.80 12.92 10.66
N ILE A 163 0.79 12.82 11.53
CA ILE A 163 1.01 13.00 12.97
C ILE A 163 1.97 11.93 13.52
N ASP A 164 2.81 12.28 14.48
CA ASP A 164 3.80 11.39 15.10
C ASP A 164 4.85 10.79 14.15
N CYS A 165 5.08 11.40 12.99
CA CYS A 165 6.23 11.09 12.13
C CYS A 165 7.49 11.76 12.71
N LYS A 166 8.03 11.23 13.81
CA LYS A 166 9.06 11.88 14.63
C LYS A 166 10.38 12.19 13.92
N ALA A 167 10.70 11.44 12.86
CA ALA A 167 11.90 11.66 12.06
C ALA A 167 11.68 12.68 10.93
N LEU A 168 10.44 13.08 10.64
CA LEU A 168 10.09 14.00 9.57
C LEU A 168 10.29 15.44 10.04
N THR A 169 11.44 16.03 9.72
CA THR A 169 11.80 17.39 10.15
C THR A 169 11.38 18.48 9.16
N ALA A 170 11.13 18.09 7.90
CA ALA A 170 10.67 18.98 6.85
C ALA A 170 9.90 18.20 5.79
N ALA A 171 8.85 18.79 5.24
CA ALA A 171 8.13 18.26 4.09
C ALA A 171 7.72 19.42 3.17
N GLN A 172 7.85 19.20 1.86
CA GLN A 172 7.35 20.13 0.85
C GLN A 172 6.12 19.54 0.21
N PHE A 173 5.01 20.26 0.26
CA PHE A 173 3.75 19.81 -0.31
C PHE A 173 3.44 20.54 -1.63
N PRO A 174 2.64 19.93 -2.54
CA PRO A 174 2.18 20.57 -3.78
C PRO A 174 1.51 21.91 -3.53
N VAL A 175 1.63 22.82 -4.50
CA VAL A 175 0.93 24.11 -4.46
C VAL A 175 -0.58 23.88 -4.46
N GLY A 176 -1.30 24.50 -3.52
CA GLY A 176 -2.75 24.28 -3.42
C GLY A 176 -3.17 23.08 -2.61
N THR A 177 -2.23 22.48 -1.84
CA THR A 177 -2.59 21.41 -0.89
C THR A 177 -3.60 21.93 0.14
N GLY A 178 -4.74 21.24 0.23
CA GLY A 178 -5.70 21.41 1.32
C GLY A 178 -5.27 20.57 2.52
N PHE A 179 -5.15 21.19 3.68
CA PHE A 179 -4.72 20.53 4.91
C PHE A 179 -5.90 20.31 5.86
N GLY A 180 -6.13 19.05 6.22
CA GLY A 180 -6.98 18.70 7.35
C GLY A 180 -6.38 19.16 8.68
N GLN A 181 -7.14 19.05 9.76
CA GLN A 181 -6.70 19.45 11.09
C GLN A 181 -5.47 18.62 11.52
N TYR A 182 -4.39 19.29 11.94
CA TYR A 182 -3.13 18.63 12.36
C TYR A 182 -2.53 17.69 11.29
N ALA A 183 -2.80 17.93 10.00
CA ALA A 183 -2.36 17.04 8.91
C ALA A 183 -0.85 16.78 8.94
N VAL A 184 -0.06 17.76 9.38
CA VAL A 184 1.39 17.66 9.61
C VAL A 184 1.62 18.15 11.04
N GLY A 185 1.66 17.25 12.00
CA GLY A 185 1.83 17.57 13.41
C GLY A 185 2.94 16.72 14.05
N TYR A 186 3.62 17.32 14.99
CA TYR A 186 4.65 16.67 15.81
C TYR A 186 4.04 16.23 17.14
#